data_193debc1a1daea640df5c34c369c229e
#
_entry.id   193debc1a1daea640df5c34c369c229e
#
_cell.length_a   1.000
_cell.length_b   1.000
_cell.length_c   1.000
_cell.angle_alpha   90.00
_cell.angle_beta   90.00
_cell.angle_gamma   90.00
#
_symmetry.space_group_name_H-M   'P 1'
#
loop_
_entity.id
_entity.type
_entity.pdbx_description
1 polymer ?
#
loop_
_entity_poly.entity_id
_entity_poly.type
_entity_poly.pdbx_seq_one_letter_code
_entity_poly.pdbx_strand_id
1 'polypeptide(L)'
;VKREDALFNWLQIQVVAEARPEDHSALDTAAFFLQLLQEDHQMSDIGYRQEGSWYVLFGNAESQALEVRYPAESVEALLAAIEGEPKYNCN
;
A
#
# COMPACT_ATOMS: atom_id res chain seq x y z
N VAL A 1 -7.56 -5.87 -12.67
CA VAL A 1 -7.48 -4.76 -11.72
C VAL A 1 -6.75 -3.59 -12.39
N LYS A 2 -7.33 -2.42 -12.33
CA LYS A 2 -6.70 -1.22 -12.90
C LYS A 2 -5.46 -0.86 -12.11
N ARG A 3 -4.47 -0.27 -12.81
CA ARG A 3 -3.22 0.10 -12.16
C ARG A 3 -3.45 1.05 -10.98
N GLU A 4 -4.32 2.04 -11.14
CA GLU A 4 -4.62 3.01 -10.09
C GLU A 4 -5.19 2.33 -8.85
N ASP A 5 -6.08 1.37 -9.05
CA ASP A 5 -6.68 0.63 -7.94
C ASP A 5 -5.64 -0.25 -7.25
N ALA A 6 -4.78 -0.91 -8.04
CA ALA A 6 -3.72 -1.76 -7.49
C ALA A 6 -2.70 -0.94 -6.71
N LEU A 7 -2.37 0.26 -7.19
CA LEU A 7 -1.43 1.15 -6.49
C LEU A 7 -1.98 1.57 -5.14
N PHE A 8 -3.23 2.03 -5.09
CA PHE A 8 -3.83 2.45 -3.83
C PHE A 8 -3.97 1.27 -2.86
N ASN A 9 -4.42 0.13 -3.35
CA ASN A 9 -4.57 -1.06 -2.52
C ASN A 9 -3.23 -1.53 -1.97
N TRP A 10 -2.18 -1.52 -2.79
CA TRP A 10 -0.84 -1.86 -2.30
C TRP A 10 -0.40 -0.90 -1.21
N LEU A 11 -0.57 0.40 -1.44
CA LEU A 11 -0.10 1.40 -0.47
C LEU A 11 -0.81 1.25 0.87
N GLN A 12 -2.13 1.12 0.88
CA GLN A 12 -2.84 1.02 2.15
C GLN A 12 -2.50 -0.27 2.91
N ILE A 13 -2.33 -1.40 2.21
CA ILE A 13 -1.99 -2.65 2.90
C ILE A 13 -0.51 -2.69 3.30
N GLN A 14 0.36 -2.01 2.55
CA GLN A 14 1.76 -1.89 2.91
C GLN A 14 1.93 -1.08 4.20
N VAL A 15 1.16 -0.02 4.36
CA VAL A 15 1.15 0.76 5.59
C VAL A 15 0.70 -0.10 6.77
N VAL A 16 -0.33 -0.92 6.56
CA VAL A 16 -0.80 -1.86 7.59
C VAL A 16 0.31 -2.87 7.94
N ALA A 17 0.96 -3.43 6.93
CA ALA A 17 2.00 -4.44 7.14
C ALA A 17 3.18 -3.87 7.92
N GLU A 18 3.56 -2.62 7.66
CA GLU A 18 4.67 -1.99 8.38
C GLU A 18 4.30 -1.63 9.82
N ALA A 19 3.05 -1.23 10.05
CA ALA A 19 2.56 -0.93 11.39
C ALA A 19 2.31 -2.18 12.21
N ARG A 20 2.03 -3.30 11.55
CA ARG A 20 1.70 -4.57 12.19
C ARG A 20 2.57 -5.69 11.62
N PRO A 21 3.88 -5.70 11.91
CA PRO A 21 4.81 -6.64 11.27
C PRO A 21 4.53 -8.11 11.61
N GLU A 22 3.77 -8.40 12.65
CA GLU A 22 3.36 -9.76 12.99
C GLU A 22 2.10 -10.21 12.26
N ASP A 23 1.48 -9.33 11.49
CA ASP A 23 0.26 -9.66 10.74
C ASP A 23 0.64 -10.27 9.38
N HIS A 24 0.68 -11.61 9.34
CA HIS A 24 1.09 -12.33 8.13
C HIS A 24 0.13 -12.14 6.97
N SER A 25 -1.16 -11.97 7.27
CA SER A 25 -2.15 -11.72 6.22
C SER A 25 -1.88 -10.40 5.51
N ALA A 26 -1.53 -9.36 6.28
CA ALA A 26 -1.21 -8.06 5.69
C ALA A 26 0.07 -8.15 4.85
N LEU A 27 1.09 -8.85 5.36
CA LEU A 27 2.35 -9.03 4.62
C LEU A 27 2.11 -9.78 3.31
N ASP A 28 1.32 -10.86 3.35
CA ASP A 28 1.03 -11.65 2.16
C ASP A 28 0.23 -10.84 1.13
N THR A 29 -0.74 -10.06 1.60
CA THR A 29 -1.54 -9.23 0.70
C THR A 29 -0.72 -8.13 0.06
N ALA A 30 0.18 -7.50 0.83
CA ALA A 30 1.08 -6.49 0.29
C ALA A 30 1.98 -7.09 -0.79
N ALA A 31 2.52 -8.27 -0.55
CA ALA A 31 3.36 -8.97 -1.53
C ALA A 31 2.56 -9.31 -2.79
N PHE A 32 1.31 -9.71 -2.63
CA PHE A 32 0.43 -10.02 -3.77
C PHE A 32 0.23 -8.79 -4.66
N PHE A 33 -0.11 -7.67 -4.07
CA PHE A 33 -0.33 -6.45 -4.88
C PHE A 33 0.96 -5.94 -5.50
N LEU A 34 2.08 -6.08 -4.80
CA LEU A 34 3.38 -5.69 -5.36
C LEU A 34 3.70 -6.53 -6.60
N GLN A 35 3.50 -7.85 -6.49
CA GLN A 35 3.73 -8.75 -7.62
C GLN A 35 2.79 -8.40 -8.78
N LEU A 36 1.53 -8.10 -8.49
CA LEU A 36 0.56 -7.70 -9.50
C LEU A 36 1.04 -6.46 -10.26
N LEU A 37 1.53 -5.45 -9.52
CA LEU A 37 2.04 -4.23 -10.13
C LEU A 37 3.28 -4.50 -10.99
N GLN A 38 4.16 -5.39 -10.53
CA GLN A 38 5.38 -5.73 -11.26
C GLN A 38 5.09 -6.50 -12.54
N GLU A 39 4.19 -7.49 -12.46
CA GLU A 39 3.94 -8.41 -13.57
C GLU A 39 2.84 -7.95 -14.51
N ASP A 40 1.72 -7.51 -13.98
CA ASP A 40 0.58 -7.14 -14.82
C ASP A 40 0.65 -5.71 -15.32
N HIS A 41 1.32 -4.83 -14.57
CA HIS A 41 1.41 -3.41 -14.92
C HIS A 41 2.82 -2.95 -15.26
N GLN A 42 3.77 -3.89 -15.34
CA GLN A 42 5.14 -3.63 -15.78
C GLN A 42 5.83 -2.53 -14.96
N MET A 43 5.58 -2.51 -13.65
CA MET A 43 6.18 -1.51 -12.77
C MET A 43 7.42 -2.04 -12.07
N SER A 44 8.33 -1.12 -11.75
CA SER A 44 9.55 -1.43 -10.98
C SER A 44 9.86 -0.28 -10.03
N ASP A 45 10.74 -0.54 -9.07
CA ASP A 45 11.23 0.44 -8.10
C ASP A 45 10.10 1.14 -7.35
N ILE A 46 9.07 0.36 -6.99
CA ILE A 46 7.89 0.87 -6.31
C ILE A 46 8.20 1.14 -4.84
N GLY A 47 7.83 2.32 -4.38
CA GLY A 47 7.99 2.69 -3.00
C GLY A 47 7.07 3.84 -2.64
N TYR A 48 7.19 4.31 -1.41
CA TYR A 48 6.41 5.47 -0.98
C TYR A 48 7.17 6.24 0.10
N ARG A 49 6.75 7.49 0.29
CA ARG A 49 7.19 8.30 1.41
C ARG A 49 6.01 9.11 1.93
N GLN A 50 6.10 9.56 3.16
CA GLN A 50 5.07 10.43 3.74
C GLN A 50 5.61 11.85 3.78
N GLU A 51 4.81 12.78 3.26
CA GLU A 51 5.14 14.20 3.26
C GLU A 51 3.97 14.95 3.90
N GLY A 52 4.12 15.32 5.17
CA GLY A 52 3.05 15.97 5.90
C GLY A 52 1.81 15.11 5.95
N SER A 53 0.69 15.62 5.44
CA SER A 53 -0.58 14.90 5.42
C SER A 53 -0.82 14.14 4.10
N TRP A 54 0.27 13.90 3.34
CA TRP A 54 0.21 13.18 2.06
C TRP A 54 1.14 11.97 2.07
N TYR A 55 0.71 10.92 1.38
CA TYR A 55 1.59 9.83 1.00
C TYR A 55 1.92 9.99 -0.47
N VAL A 56 3.19 9.87 -0.81
CA VAL A 56 3.65 9.98 -2.19
C VAL A 56 4.15 8.61 -2.60
N LEU A 57 3.43 7.98 -3.53
CA LEU A 57 3.80 6.69 -4.09
C LEU A 57 4.60 6.94 -5.36
N PHE A 58 5.73 6.26 -5.52
CA PHE A 58 6.59 6.43 -6.68
C PHE A 58 6.99 5.09 -7.26
N GLY A 59 7.43 5.12 -8.52
CA GLY A 59 7.91 3.94 -9.20
C GLY A 59 8.16 4.24 -10.66
N ASN A 60 8.49 3.21 -11.42
CA ASN A 60 8.66 3.31 -12.87
C ASN A 60 7.65 2.39 -13.54
N ALA A 61 6.95 2.93 -14.53
CA ALA A 61 6.01 2.16 -15.35
C ALA A 61 6.48 2.26 -16.79
N GLU A 62 6.89 1.11 -17.37
CA GLU A 62 7.38 1.05 -18.74
C GLU A 62 8.50 2.06 -18.99
N SER A 63 9.45 2.12 -18.06
CA SER A 63 10.63 3.00 -18.12
C SER A 63 10.32 4.48 -17.94
N GLN A 64 9.11 4.82 -17.50
CA GLN A 64 8.75 6.21 -17.20
C GLN A 64 8.49 6.35 -15.71
N ALA A 65 9.06 7.39 -15.12
CA ALA A 65 8.87 7.67 -13.70
C ALA A 65 7.40 8.04 -13.44
N LEU A 66 6.86 7.51 -12.37
CA LEU A 66 5.49 7.74 -11.97
C LEU A 66 5.47 8.20 -10.51
N GLU A 67 4.66 9.21 -10.21
CA GLU A 67 4.48 9.67 -8.85
C GLU A 67 3.01 10.01 -8.64
N VAL A 68 2.42 9.45 -7.58
CA VAL A 68 1.01 9.66 -7.26
C VAL A 68 0.89 10.03 -5.79
N ARG A 69 0.07 11.03 -5.49
CA ARG A 69 -0.15 11.50 -4.13
C ARG A 69 -1.52 11.09 -3.65
N TYR A 70 -1.58 10.64 -2.38
CA TYR A 70 -2.83 10.27 -1.74
C TYR A 70 -2.91 10.95 -0.38
N PRO A 71 -4.09 11.45 0.04
CA PRO A 71 -4.24 12.00 1.38
C PRO A 71 -3.93 10.93 2.42
N ALA A 72 -3.18 11.30 3.46
CA ALA A 72 -2.81 10.35 4.51
C ALA A 72 -4.04 9.73 5.15
N GLU A 73 -5.09 10.51 5.37
CA GLU A 73 -6.32 10.03 5.95
C GLU A 73 -6.91 8.86 5.15
N SER A 74 -6.91 8.97 3.82
CA SER A 74 -7.44 7.92 2.96
C SER A 74 -6.60 6.65 3.01
N VAL A 75 -5.27 6.80 3.02
CA VAL A 75 -4.35 5.67 3.04
C VAL A 75 -4.40 4.95 4.39
N GLU A 76 -4.53 5.70 5.49
CA GLU A 76 -4.50 5.15 6.84
C GLU A 76 -5.85 4.66 7.34
N ALA A 77 -6.92 4.84 6.55
CA ALA A 77 -8.26 4.46 6.96
C ALA A 77 -8.38 2.96 7.25
N LEU A 78 -7.75 2.12 6.43
CA LEU A 78 -7.77 0.68 6.64
C LEU A 78 -7.06 0.31 7.93
N LEU A 79 -5.88 0.88 8.18
CA LEU A 79 -5.15 0.62 9.41
C LEU A 79 -5.95 1.06 10.63
N ALA A 80 -6.56 2.23 10.57
CA ALA A 80 -7.40 2.74 11.66
C ALA A 80 -8.57 1.80 11.94
N ALA A 81 -9.20 1.29 10.87
CA ALA A 81 -10.33 0.37 11.01
C ALA A 81 -9.89 -0.94 11.67
N ILE A 82 -8.74 -1.48 11.25
CA ILE A 82 -8.21 -2.72 11.82
C ILE A 82 -7.85 -2.52 13.29
N GLU A 83 -7.18 -1.44 13.64
CA GLU A 83 -6.76 -1.17 15.01
C GLU A 83 -7.94 -0.86 15.93
N GLY A 84 -9.03 -0.35 15.36
CA GLY A 84 -10.25 -0.09 16.12
C GLY A 84 -11.17 -1.30 16.27
N GLU A 85 -10.86 -2.42 15.61
CA GLU A 85 -11.72 -3.61 15.64
C GLU A 85 -11.17 -4.63 16.64
N PRO A 86 -11.91 -4.90 17.74
CA PRO A 86 -11.40 -5.80 18.80
C PRO A 86 -10.98 -7.18 18.31
N LYS A 87 -11.67 -7.77 17.35
CA LYS A 87 -11.34 -9.11 16.89
C LYS A 87 -10.02 -9.19 16.10
N TYR A 88 -9.54 -8.07 15.56
CA TYR A 88 -8.23 -8.03 14.93
C TYR A 88 -7.11 -7.76 15.91
N ASN A 89 -7.45 -7.27 17.09
CA ASN A 89 -6.49 -6.92 18.15
C ASN A 89 -6.54 -7.86 19.34
N CYS A 90 -7.31 -8.92 19.23
CA CYS A 90 -7.43 -9.95 20.26
C CYS A 90 -6.21 -10.88 20.20
N ASN A 91 -5.64 -11.11 21.34
CA ASN A 91 -4.49 -12.01 21.46
C ASN A 91 -4.92 -13.37 22.00
#